data_a309c190b147f419545d422be222a05f
#
_entry.id   a309c190b147f419545d422be222a05f
#
_cell.length_a   1.000
_cell.length_b   1.000
_cell.length_c   1.000
_cell.angle_alpha   90.00
_cell.angle_beta   90.00
_cell.angle_gamma   90.00
#
_symmetry.space_group_name_H-M   'P 1'
#
loop_
_entity.id
_entity.type
_entity.pdbx_description
1 polymer ?
#
loop_
_entity_poly.entity_id
_entity_poly.type
_entity_poly.pdbx_seq_one_letter_code
_entity_poly.pdbx_strand_id
1 'polypeptide(L)'
;MPSGFYERKNLKPIIKRFNEKYEINKETMCWDWNGSLEGGGYASIRVNRKMELGHRISYSLFIGEIPHKMVICHKCDNTKCVSPFHLFLVTQQENVSDSLKKGRRPNEKHPSMYSYIKKGCRCEDCKKIASINSKEKYNRKKNKINQISNL
;
A
#
# COMPACT_ATOMS: atom_id res chain seq x y z
N MET A 1 3.01 38.49 11.16
CA MET A 1 1.84 37.99 10.38
C MET A 1 1.11 36.97 11.24
N PRO A 2 -0.10 37.21 11.74
CA PRO A 2 -0.82 36.21 12.50
C PRO A 2 -1.24 35.08 11.55
N SER A 3 -0.84 33.87 11.85
CA SER A 3 -1.31 32.65 11.19
C SER A 3 -2.80 32.50 11.52
N GLY A 4 -3.66 32.97 10.64
CA GLY A 4 -5.09 32.82 10.77
C GLY A 4 -5.45 31.35 10.87
N PHE A 5 -5.94 30.92 12.02
CA PHE A 5 -6.68 29.68 12.17
C PHE A 5 -7.93 29.79 11.30
N TYR A 6 -7.86 29.25 10.07
CA TYR A 6 -9.01 29.10 9.23
C TYR A 6 -9.85 27.95 9.78
N GLU A 7 -10.76 28.24 10.72
CA GLU A 7 -11.84 27.34 11.05
C GLU A 7 -12.72 27.18 9.81
N ARG A 8 -12.60 26.04 9.13
CA ARG A 8 -13.57 25.68 8.09
C ARG A 8 -14.89 25.33 8.76
N LYS A 9 -15.66 26.35 9.10
CA LYS A 9 -17.06 26.22 9.50
C LYS A 9 -17.79 25.56 8.34
N ASN A 10 -18.46 24.42 8.59
CA ASN A 10 -19.32 23.65 7.68
C ASN A 10 -18.65 22.65 6.72
N LEU A 11 -17.82 21.75 7.21
CA LEU A 11 -17.55 20.52 6.45
C LEU A 11 -18.83 19.68 6.38
N LYS A 12 -19.30 19.38 5.14
CA LYS A 12 -20.39 18.40 4.94
C LYS A 12 -20.11 17.12 5.71
N PRO A 13 -21.12 16.44 6.29
CA PRO A 13 -20.94 15.14 6.94
C PRO A 13 -20.17 14.15 6.06
N ILE A 14 -19.36 13.31 6.67
CA ILE A 14 -18.49 12.37 5.93
C ILE A 14 -19.28 11.48 4.97
N ILE A 15 -20.45 11.01 5.37
CA ILE A 15 -21.34 10.18 4.53
C ILE A 15 -21.74 10.89 3.24
N LYS A 16 -22.10 12.18 3.31
CA LYS A 16 -22.49 12.98 2.15
C LYS A 16 -21.30 13.19 1.21
N ARG A 17 -20.13 13.52 1.76
CA ARG A 17 -18.89 13.71 0.99
C ARG A 17 -18.39 12.41 0.36
N PHE A 18 -18.66 11.29 1.01
CA PHE A 18 -18.30 9.95 0.53
C PHE A 18 -19.19 9.59 -0.68
N ASN A 19 -20.51 9.75 -0.54
CA ASN A 19 -21.48 9.39 -1.58
C ASN A 19 -21.35 10.24 -2.87
N GLU A 20 -20.78 11.43 -2.77
CA GLU A 20 -20.50 12.30 -3.94
C GLU A 20 -19.26 11.84 -4.74
N LYS A 21 -18.53 10.80 -4.33
CA LYS A 21 -17.19 10.47 -4.85
C LYS A 21 -17.05 9.07 -5.43
N TYR A 22 -18.12 8.37 -5.69
CA TYR A 22 -18.06 7.09 -6.39
C TYR A 22 -19.19 6.95 -7.39
N GLU A 23 -18.97 6.10 -8.36
CA GLU A 23 -19.98 5.65 -9.33
C GLU A 23 -20.10 4.14 -9.28
N ILE A 24 -21.33 3.64 -9.49
CA ILE A 24 -21.57 2.19 -9.46
C ILE A 24 -21.36 1.64 -10.87
N ASN A 25 -20.37 0.77 -11.00
CA ASN A 25 -20.14 0.00 -12.20
C ASN A 25 -21.20 -1.13 -12.29
N LYS A 26 -22.05 -1.09 -13.31
CA LYS A 26 -23.17 -2.01 -13.44
C LYS A 26 -22.75 -3.45 -13.76
N GLU A 27 -21.57 -3.66 -14.34
CA GLU A 27 -21.07 -4.99 -14.70
C GLU A 27 -20.41 -5.68 -13.50
N THR A 28 -19.58 -4.94 -12.76
CA THR A 28 -18.80 -5.49 -11.66
C THR A 28 -19.42 -5.25 -10.29
N MET A 29 -20.45 -4.41 -10.21
CA MET A 29 -21.03 -3.90 -8.96
C MET A 29 -20.02 -3.22 -8.02
N CYS A 30 -18.87 -2.85 -8.57
CA CYS A 30 -17.92 -2.01 -7.85
C CYS A 30 -18.46 -0.58 -7.70
N TRP A 31 -18.19 0.02 -6.56
CA TRP A 31 -18.33 1.46 -6.38
C TRP A 31 -16.98 2.10 -6.68
N ASP A 32 -16.78 2.50 -7.92
CA ASP A 32 -15.50 3.02 -8.41
C ASP A 32 -15.28 4.45 -7.95
N TRP A 33 -14.19 4.66 -7.24
CA TRP A 33 -13.87 5.94 -6.61
C TRP A 33 -13.37 6.98 -7.59
N ASN A 34 -14.04 8.16 -7.63
CA ASN A 34 -13.71 9.30 -8.48
C ASN A 34 -12.93 10.41 -7.73
N GLY A 35 -12.60 10.18 -6.45
CA GLY A 35 -11.83 11.11 -5.64
C GLY A 35 -10.32 10.86 -5.67
N SER A 36 -9.61 11.42 -4.70
CA SER A 36 -8.16 11.25 -4.57
C SER A 36 -7.79 9.80 -4.36
N LEU A 37 -6.62 9.41 -4.89
CA LEU A 37 -6.00 8.11 -4.68
C LEU A 37 -4.71 8.27 -3.87
N GLU A 38 -4.35 7.25 -3.10
CA GLU A 38 -3.13 7.19 -2.32
C GLU A 38 -2.33 5.93 -2.65
N GLY A 39 -1.13 5.79 -2.12
CA GLY A 39 -0.15 4.77 -2.49
C GLY A 39 -0.74 3.42 -2.90
N GLY A 40 -0.34 2.93 -4.08
CA GLY A 40 -0.88 1.71 -4.67
C GLY A 40 -2.25 1.85 -5.36
N GLY A 41 -2.74 3.08 -5.57
CA GLY A 41 -4.01 3.35 -6.27
C GLY A 41 -5.26 3.16 -5.40
N TYR A 42 -5.12 3.20 -4.08
CA TYR A 42 -6.24 3.08 -3.16
C TYR A 42 -7.06 4.37 -3.08
N ALA A 43 -8.39 4.23 -3.08
CA ALA A 43 -9.30 5.31 -2.78
C ALA A 43 -8.95 6.00 -1.46
N SER A 44 -8.93 7.34 -1.42
CA SER A 44 -8.65 8.10 -0.21
C SER A 44 -9.59 9.28 -0.01
N ILE A 45 -9.90 9.58 1.24
CA ILE A 45 -10.76 10.70 1.63
C ILE A 45 -10.25 11.35 2.91
N ARG A 46 -10.31 12.67 2.97
CA ARG A 46 -9.88 13.41 4.16
C ARG A 46 -10.94 13.36 5.26
N VAL A 47 -10.57 12.85 6.44
CA VAL A 47 -11.37 12.84 7.66
C VAL A 47 -10.56 13.48 8.77
N ASN A 48 -11.14 14.44 9.50
CA ASN A 48 -10.47 15.12 10.64
C ASN A 48 -9.02 15.57 10.34
N ARG A 49 -8.81 16.22 9.18
CA ARG A 49 -7.50 16.70 8.69
C ARG A 49 -6.49 15.61 8.29
N LYS A 50 -6.82 14.32 8.42
CA LYS A 50 -6.00 13.18 7.96
C LYS A 50 -6.58 12.56 6.70
N MET A 51 -5.72 12.02 5.85
CA MET A 51 -6.14 11.19 4.74
C MET A 51 -6.40 9.78 5.27
N GLU A 52 -7.56 9.25 4.94
CA GLU A 52 -7.99 7.91 5.33
C GLU A 52 -8.35 7.10 4.07
N LEU A 53 -8.10 5.80 4.12
CA LEU A 53 -8.40 4.92 2.98
C LEU A 53 -9.91 4.79 2.79
N GLY A 54 -10.38 4.99 1.55
CA GLY A 54 -11.80 5.00 1.21
C GLY A 54 -12.54 3.72 1.58
N HIS A 55 -11.93 2.55 1.34
CA HIS A 55 -12.53 1.27 1.72
C HIS A 55 -12.67 1.11 3.24
N ARG A 56 -11.76 1.66 4.04
CA ARG A 56 -11.89 1.64 5.52
C ARG A 56 -13.04 2.53 5.98
N ILE A 57 -13.17 3.71 5.39
CA ILE A 57 -14.30 4.61 5.67
C ILE A 57 -15.61 3.99 5.23
N SER A 58 -15.66 3.36 4.04
CA SER A 58 -16.83 2.63 3.57
C SER A 58 -17.25 1.53 4.57
N TYR A 59 -16.30 0.71 4.99
CA TYR A 59 -16.58 -0.35 5.97
C TYR A 59 -17.17 0.22 7.26
N SER A 60 -16.55 1.26 7.82
CA SER A 60 -17.01 1.90 9.05
C SER A 60 -18.38 2.59 8.93
N LEU A 61 -18.73 3.11 7.75
CA LEU A 61 -20.00 3.79 7.50
C LEU A 61 -21.17 2.81 7.29
N PHE A 62 -20.93 1.66 6.65
CA PHE A 62 -21.98 0.80 6.12
C PHE A 62 -22.03 -0.59 6.78
N ILE A 63 -20.96 -1.06 7.38
CA ILE A 63 -20.87 -2.41 7.95
C ILE A 63 -20.70 -2.34 9.47
N GLY A 64 -19.68 -1.60 9.94
CA GLY A 64 -19.42 -1.47 11.36
C GLY A 64 -18.00 -1.13 11.72
N GLU A 65 -17.66 -1.26 12.98
CA GLU A 65 -16.33 -0.96 13.50
C GLU A 65 -15.28 -1.96 13.01
N ILE A 66 -14.08 -1.47 12.76
CA ILE A 66 -12.93 -2.30 12.34
C ILE A 66 -12.17 -2.72 13.60
N PRO A 67 -12.19 -4.01 13.99
CA PRO A 67 -11.50 -4.46 15.17
C PRO A 67 -9.99 -4.22 15.10
N HIS A 68 -9.38 -4.04 16.27
CA HIS A 68 -7.92 -3.86 16.35
C HIS A 68 -7.18 -5.05 15.70
N LYS A 69 -6.10 -4.77 14.97
CA LYS A 69 -5.29 -5.75 14.22
C LYS A 69 -5.98 -6.41 13.01
N MET A 70 -7.22 -6.03 12.69
CA MET A 70 -7.87 -6.47 11.46
C MET A 70 -7.60 -5.51 10.31
N VAL A 71 -7.54 -6.06 9.11
CA VAL A 71 -7.42 -5.31 7.85
C VAL A 71 -8.60 -5.60 6.95
N ILE A 72 -8.91 -4.65 6.07
CA ILE A 72 -10.00 -4.79 5.11
C ILE A 72 -9.41 -5.15 3.76
N CYS A 73 -9.94 -6.20 3.16
CA CYS A 73 -9.58 -6.67 1.83
C CYS A 73 -10.74 -6.55 0.85
N HIS A 74 -10.40 -6.54 -0.44
CA HIS A 74 -11.35 -6.50 -1.54
C HIS A 74 -11.55 -7.90 -2.13
N LYS A 75 -12.80 -8.35 -2.26
CA LYS A 75 -13.15 -9.57 -3.02
C LYS A 75 -12.89 -9.39 -4.52
N CYS A 76 -13.13 -8.18 -5.02
CA CYS A 76 -12.99 -7.80 -6.44
C CYS A 76 -11.56 -7.44 -6.86
N ASP A 77 -10.61 -7.40 -5.93
CA ASP A 77 -9.21 -7.01 -6.15
C ASP A 77 -8.99 -5.59 -6.73
N ASN A 78 -10.05 -4.78 -6.85
CA ASN A 78 -10.00 -3.41 -7.31
C ASN A 78 -9.72 -2.45 -6.15
N THR A 79 -8.54 -1.84 -6.11
CA THR A 79 -8.11 -0.92 -5.04
C THR A 79 -8.91 0.38 -4.98
N LYS A 80 -9.56 0.77 -6.09
CA LYS A 80 -10.45 1.93 -6.16
C LYS A 80 -11.87 1.63 -5.68
N CYS A 81 -12.23 0.36 -5.55
CA CYS A 81 -13.57 -0.02 -5.14
C CYS A 81 -13.81 0.33 -3.68
N VAL A 82 -14.93 1.01 -3.41
CA VAL A 82 -15.39 1.32 -2.06
C VAL A 82 -16.75 0.67 -1.73
N SER A 83 -17.18 -0.31 -2.54
CA SER A 83 -18.43 -1.03 -2.31
C SER A 83 -18.37 -1.86 -1.03
N PRO A 84 -19.26 -1.64 -0.03
CA PRO A 84 -19.26 -2.41 1.20
C PRO A 84 -19.47 -3.91 0.97
N PHE A 85 -20.18 -4.30 -0.08
CA PHE A 85 -20.42 -5.70 -0.47
C PHE A 85 -19.18 -6.43 -0.94
N HIS A 86 -18.16 -5.69 -1.39
CA HIS A 86 -16.88 -6.23 -1.84
C HIS A 86 -15.81 -6.21 -0.75
N LEU A 87 -16.11 -5.71 0.44
CA LEU A 87 -15.17 -5.60 1.54
C LEU A 87 -15.38 -6.70 2.57
N PHE A 88 -14.28 -7.17 3.14
CA PHE A 88 -14.30 -8.15 4.22
C PHE A 88 -13.09 -7.98 5.14
N LEU A 89 -13.27 -8.39 6.39
CA LEU A 89 -12.21 -8.35 7.40
C LEU A 89 -11.37 -9.61 7.36
N VAL A 90 -10.06 -9.43 7.50
CA VAL A 90 -9.09 -10.51 7.69
C VAL A 90 -8.02 -10.08 8.68
N THR A 91 -7.30 -11.05 9.21
CA THR A 91 -6.07 -10.78 9.93
C THR A 91 -4.94 -10.36 8.97
N GLN A 92 -3.92 -9.70 9.49
CA GLN A 92 -2.73 -9.36 8.69
C GLN A 92 -2.07 -10.62 8.08
N GLN A 93 -2.10 -11.74 8.79
CA GLN A 93 -1.51 -12.99 8.33
C GLN A 93 -2.29 -13.58 7.14
N GLU A 94 -3.61 -13.59 7.21
CA GLU A 94 -4.47 -14.04 6.10
C GLU A 94 -4.32 -13.16 4.87
N ASN A 95 -4.26 -11.81 5.03
CA ASN A 95 -4.02 -10.88 3.94
C ASN A 95 -2.66 -11.14 3.25
N VAL A 96 -1.61 -11.42 4.02
CA VAL A 96 -0.30 -11.79 3.45
C VAL A 96 -0.41 -13.11 2.69
N SER A 97 -1.07 -14.12 3.25
CA SER A 97 -1.28 -15.42 2.62
C SER A 97 -2.05 -15.32 1.30
N ASP A 98 -3.16 -14.54 1.29
CA ASP A 98 -3.95 -14.28 0.07
C ASP A 98 -3.11 -13.57 -1.01
N SER A 99 -2.34 -12.55 -0.61
CA SER A 99 -1.46 -11.82 -1.51
C SER A 99 -0.38 -12.70 -2.15
N LEU A 100 0.15 -13.68 -1.41
CA LEU A 100 1.11 -14.66 -1.92
C LEU A 100 0.43 -15.64 -2.90
N LYS A 101 -0.75 -16.18 -2.54
CA LYS A 101 -1.52 -17.08 -3.39
C LYS A 101 -1.91 -16.44 -4.72
N LYS A 102 -2.26 -15.15 -4.71
CA LYS A 102 -2.63 -14.36 -5.90
C LYS A 102 -1.43 -13.81 -6.66
N GLY A 103 -0.19 -14.11 -6.25
CA GLY A 103 1.04 -13.64 -6.90
C GLY A 103 1.25 -12.12 -6.87
N ARG A 104 0.48 -11.38 -6.05
CA ARG A 104 0.59 -9.91 -5.93
C ARG A 104 1.83 -9.48 -5.16
N ARG A 105 2.28 -10.27 -4.21
CA ARG A 105 3.64 -10.16 -3.72
C ARG A 105 4.47 -11.12 -4.58
N PRO A 106 5.56 -10.64 -5.18
CA PRO A 106 6.51 -11.59 -5.67
C PRO A 106 6.79 -12.51 -4.49
N ASN A 107 6.45 -13.76 -4.63
CA ASN A 107 7.01 -14.82 -3.82
C ASN A 107 8.48 -14.46 -3.79
N GLU A 108 9.00 -14.00 -2.61
CA GLU A 108 10.33 -13.41 -2.54
C GLU A 108 11.24 -14.27 -3.37
N LYS A 109 11.56 -13.79 -4.59
CA LYS A 109 12.20 -14.63 -5.60
C LYS A 109 13.48 -15.09 -4.96
N HIS A 110 13.42 -16.28 -4.45
CA HIS A 110 14.61 -16.99 -4.06
C HIS A 110 15.26 -17.45 -5.36
N PRO A 111 16.47 -17.04 -5.63
CA PRO A 111 17.43 -16.39 -4.75
C PRO A 111 17.37 -14.85 -4.81
N SER A 112 17.62 -14.18 -3.68
CA SER A 112 17.66 -12.73 -3.62
C SER A 112 18.62 -12.21 -2.54
N MET A 113 19.11 -10.97 -2.72
CA MET A 113 19.92 -10.28 -1.72
C MET A 113 19.13 -10.04 -0.41
N TYR A 114 17.84 -9.79 -0.50
CA TYR A 114 16.96 -9.67 0.67
C TYR A 114 16.89 -10.98 1.46
N SER A 115 16.71 -12.10 0.78
CA SER A 115 16.69 -13.43 1.43
C SER A 115 18.02 -13.73 2.13
N TYR A 116 19.16 -13.32 1.53
CA TYR A 116 20.48 -13.48 2.14
C TYR A 116 20.65 -12.62 3.41
N ILE A 117 20.33 -11.31 3.33
CA ILE A 117 20.57 -10.36 4.43
C ILE A 117 19.51 -10.48 5.53
N LYS A 118 18.24 -10.42 5.17
CA LYS A 118 17.15 -10.30 6.14
C LYS A 118 16.63 -11.63 6.66
N LYS A 119 16.65 -12.67 5.82
CA LYS A 119 16.20 -14.02 6.22
C LYS A 119 17.31 -14.98 6.58
N GLY A 120 18.56 -14.58 6.44
CA GLY A 120 19.72 -15.42 6.76
C GLY A 120 19.89 -16.62 5.82
N CYS A 121 19.27 -16.62 4.63
CA CYS A 121 19.40 -17.71 3.68
C CYS A 121 20.86 -17.87 3.21
N ARG A 122 21.36 -19.09 3.22
CA ARG A 122 22.75 -19.44 2.86
C ARG A 122 22.83 -20.48 1.73
N CYS A 123 21.76 -20.66 0.93
CA CYS A 123 21.84 -21.51 -0.26
C CYS A 123 22.84 -20.95 -1.27
N GLU A 124 23.32 -21.80 -2.15
CA GLU A 124 24.37 -21.44 -3.12
C GLU A 124 24.00 -20.23 -3.99
N ASP A 125 22.75 -20.14 -4.44
CA ASP A 125 22.30 -19.03 -5.28
C ASP A 125 22.22 -17.70 -4.53
N CYS A 126 21.76 -17.69 -3.27
CA CYS A 126 21.78 -16.49 -2.44
C CYS A 126 23.23 -16.05 -2.12
N LYS A 127 24.16 -17.00 -1.89
CA LYS A 127 25.59 -16.72 -1.72
C LYS A 127 26.20 -16.11 -3.00
N LYS A 128 25.85 -16.64 -4.18
CA LYS A 128 26.30 -16.11 -5.48
C LYS A 128 25.85 -14.66 -5.65
N ILE A 129 24.58 -14.36 -5.42
CA ILE A 129 24.05 -12.99 -5.50
C ILE A 129 24.76 -12.06 -4.52
N ALA A 130 24.97 -12.50 -3.29
CA ALA A 130 25.68 -11.71 -2.28
C ALA A 130 27.13 -11.43 -2.70
N SER A 131 27.83 -12.41 -3.27
CA SER A 131 29.20 -12.26 -3.80
C SER A 131 29.24 -11.25 -4.96
N ILE A 132 28.34 -11.35 -5.93
CA ILE A 132 28.26 -10.43 -7.06
C ILE A 132 28.05 -8.99 -6.58
N ASN A 133 27.07 -8.76 -5.71
CA ASN A 133 26.78 -7.44 -5.16
C ASN A 133 27.98 -6.85 -4.38
N SER A 134 28.71 -7.71 -3.65
CA SER A 134 29.90 -7.29 -2.90
C SER A 134 31.03 -6.85 -3.85
N LYS A 135 31.27 -7.61 -4.94
CA LYS A 135 32.26 -7.26 -5.98
C LYS A 135 31.91 -5.95 -6.68
N GLU A 136 30.64 -5.76 -7.05
CA GLU A 136 30.19 -4.51 -7.69
C GLU A 136 30.36 -3.30 -6.77
N LYS A 137 30.01 -3.45 -5.49
CA LYS A 137 30.20 -2.38 -4.49
C LYS A 137 31.67 -2.03 -4.31
N TYR A 138 32.54 -3.01 -4.30
CA TYR A 138 34.00 -2.80 -4.25
C TYR A 138 34.50 -2.06 -5.50
N ASN A 139 34.14 -2.49 -6.70
CA ASN A 139 34.54 -1.87 -7.95
C ASN A 139 34.05 -0.42 -8.08
N ARG A 140 32.79 -0.13 -7.64
CA ARG A 140 32.28 1.27 -7.60
C ARG A 140 33.10 2.14 -6.67
N LYS A 141 33.51 1.62 -5.50
CA LYS A 141 34.39 2.37 -4.58
C LYS A 141 35.77 2.63 -5.20
N LYS A 142 36.38 1.60 -5.81
CA LYS A 142 37.70 1.70 -6.46
C LYS A 142 37.69 2.73 -7.59
N ASN A 143 36.67 2.70 -8.46
CA ASN A 143 36.54 3.65 -9.56
C ASN A 143 36.34 5.09 -9.05
N LYS A 144 35.60 5.27 -7.96
CA LYS A 144 35.42 6.60 -7.34
C LYS A 144 36.72 7.16 -6.77
N ILE A 145 37.54 6.32 -6.15
CA ILE A 145 38.87 6.72 -5.63
C ILE A 145 39.79 7.10 -6.78
N ASN A 146 39.86 6.29 -7.84
CA ASN A 146 40.71 6.57 -9.01
C ASN A 146 40.30 7.87 -9.72
N GLN A 147 39.03 8.24 -9.75
CA GLN A 147 38.59 9.52 -10.31
C GLN A 147 39.03 10.72 -9.49
N ILE A 148 39.15 10.57 -8.17
CA ILE A 148 39.59 11.65 -7.25
C ILE A 148 41.13 11.79 -7.31
N SER A 149 41.88 10.71 -7.53
CA SER A 149 43.34 10.70 -7.60
C SER A 149 43.90 11.23 -8.93
N ASN A 150 43.06 11.44 -9.93
CA ASN A 150 43.42 11.96 -11.25
C ASN A 150 42.99 13.42 -11.46
N LEU A 151 42.62 14.13 -10.40
CA LEU A 151 42.34 15.56 -10.29
C LEU A 151 43.46 16.27 -9.51
#